data_4add033e924b4ed434ce66854a942222
#
_entry.id   4add033e924b4ed434ce66854a942222
#
_cell.length_a   1.000
_cell.length_b   1.000
_cell.length_c   1.000
_cell.angle_alpha   90.00
_cell.angle_beta   90.00
_cell.angle_gamma   90.00
#
_symmetry.space_group_name_H-M   'P 1'
#
loop_
_entity.id
_entity.type
_entity.pdbx_description
1 polymer ?
#
loop_
_entity_poly.entity_id
_entity_poly.type
_entity_poly.pdbx_seq_one_letter_code
_entity_poly.pdbx_strand_id
1 'polypeptide(L)'
;LASYAELNPGVNLPVGQGLDSLNKKTLDYQLPLTAPQASQMYTGIEVGWSTFAPQLEVTYAFVDSVVREISELSPGPYFHIGGDESHVTEKDDYIYFVERVQDIVSKYGKTSMGWDEVATAKLLPGNVAQFWAKEENAILAKNQGNKVLLSPAKKAYLDMQYDSLSRIGLHWAAYIELDSAYLWDPSTYVNGLAKEDILGVEAPLWSETVTNREDINYLA
;
A
#
# COMPACT_ATOMS: atom_id res chain seq x y z
N LEU A 1 -15.44 2.80 -12.14
CA LEU A 1 -14.84 1.67 -11.44
C LEU A 1 -15.68 1.33 -10.23
N ALA A 2 -15.96 0.06 -9.99
CA ALA A 2 -16.62 -0.40 -8.77
C ALA A 2 -15.55 -0.79 -7.74
N SER A 3 -15.81 -0.51 -6.47
CA SER A 3 -14.97 -1.01 -5.38
C SER A 3 -15.24 -2.50 -5.14
N TYR A 4 -14.31 -3.16 -4.43
CA TYR A 4 -14.47 -4.56 -4.06
C TYR A 4 -15.73 -4.79 -3.23
N ALA A 5 -15.97 -3.94 -2.22
CA ALA A 5 -17.13 -4.04 -1.34
C ALA A 5 -18.47 -3.88 -2.08
N GLU A 6 -18.51 -3.08 -3.14
CA GLU A 6 -19.72 -2.90 -3.96
C GLU A 6 -20.12 -4.16 -4.73
N LEU A 7 -19.17 -5.03 -5.06
CA LEU A 7 -19.39 -6.25 -5.82
C LEU A 7 -19.49 -7.51 -4.97
N ASN A 8 -19.09 -7.44 -3.71
CA ASN A 8 -19.08 -8.57 -2.79
C ASN A 8 -20.01 -8.31 -1.60
N PRO A 9 -21.33 -8.45 -1.79
CA PRO A 9 -22.28 -8.29 -0.72
C PRO A 9 -22.02 -9.35 0.36
N GLY A 10 -21.79 -8.93 1.59
CA GLY A 10 -21.39 -9.79 2.71
C GLY A 10 -20.02 -9.47 3.28
N VAL A 11 -19.23 -8.64 2.62
CA VAL A 11 -18.05 -8.02 3.23
C VAL A 11 -18.53 -7.12 4.38
N ASN A 12 -18.15 -7.48 5.60
CA ASN A 12 -18.45 -6.68 6.78
C ASN A 12 -17.48 -5.50 6.84
N LEU A 13 -17.98 -4.32 6.48
CA LEU A 13 -17.24 -3.09 6.71
C LEU A 13 -17.36 -2.71 8.20
N PRO A 14 -16.31 -2.14 8.82
CA PRO A 14 -16.40 -1.70 10.20
C PRO A 14 -17.46 -0.61 10.33
N VAL A 15 -18.19 -0.67 11.45
CA VAL A 15 -19.24 0.32 11.76
C VAL A 15 -18.55 1.60 12.24
N GLY A 16 -18.40 2.55 11.34
CA GLY A 16 -17.92 3.90 11.64
C GLY A 16 -18.96 4.96 11.23
N GLN A 17 -18.79 6.20 11.65
CA GLN A 17 -19.69 7.28 11.24
C GLN A 17 -19.66 7.43 9.70
N GLY A 18 -20.80 7.26 9.06
CA GLY A 18 -20.96 7.34 7.60
C GLY A 18 -20.95 5.99 6.87
N LEU A 19 -20.56 4.89 7.51
CA LEU A 19 -20.53 3.57 6.89
C LEU A 19 -21.91 2.91 6.77
N ASP A 20 -22.87 3.24 7.64
CA ASP A 20 -24.21 2.67 7.59
C ASP A 20 -24.93 2.96 6.26
N SER A 21 -24.66 4.13 5.67
CA SER A 21 -25.20 4.48 4.35
C SER A 21 -24.51 3.74 3.20
N LEU A 22 -23.23 3.42 3.36
CA LEU A 22 -22.48 2.61 2.41
C LEU A 22 -22.93 1.14 2.44
N ASN A 23 -23.02 0.55 3.62
CA ASN A 23 -23.47 -0.83 3.80
C ASN A 23 -24.86 -1.07 3.24
N LYS A 24 -25.77 -0.11 3.42
CA LYS A 24 -27.14 -0.21 2.94
C LYS A 24 -27.23 -0.14 1.41
N LYS A 25 -26.32 0.58 0.76
CA LYS A 25 -26.28 0.72 -0.71
C LYS A 25 -25.46 -0.36 -1.41
N THR A 26 -24.46 -0.93 -0.75
CA THR A 26 -23.73 -2.09 -1.29
C THR A 26 -24.62 -3.33 -1.39
N LEU A 27 -25.58 -3.50 -0.48
CA LEU A 27 -26.54 -4.60 -0.55
C LEU A 27 -27.57 -4.46 -1.70
N ASP A 28 -27.90 -3.23 -2.08
CA ASP A 28 -28.79 -2.94 -3.21
C ASP A 28 -28.08 -2.97 -4.57
N TYR A 29 -26.75 -3.10 -4.55
CA TYR A 29 -25.92 -2.97 -5.75
C TYR A 29 -25.64 -4.32 -6.43
N GLN A 30 -26.69 -5.09 -6.69
CA GLN A 30 -26.62 -6.17 -7.67
C GLN A 30 -26.64 -5.57 -9.07
N LEU A 31 -25.56 -4.91 -9.45
CA LEU A 31 -25.48 -4.24 -10.73
C LEU A 31 -25.29 -5.20 -11.90
N PRO A 32 -26.07 -5.00 -12.94
CA PRO A 32 -25.52 -5.09 -14.26
C PRO A 32 -24.60 -3.86 -14.45
N LEU A 33 -23.32 -4.08 -14.60
CA LEU A 33 -22.24 -3.10 -14.80
C LEU A 33 -22.38 -2.19 -16.04
N THR A 34 -23.59 -1.89 -16.44
CA THR A 34 -23.91 -1.18 -17.70
C THR A 34 -24.26 0.30 -17.50
N ALA A 35 -24.39 0.76 -16.26
CA ALA A 35 -24.67 2.19 -16.02
C ALA A 35 -23.56 2.79 -15.13
N PRO A 36 -22.89 3.87 -15.57
CA PRO A 36 -21.94 4.59 -14.73
C PRO A 36 -22.73 5.33 -13.64
N GLN A 37 -22.90 4.69 -12.48
CA GLN A 37 -23.25 5.42 -11.27
C GLN A 37 -21.96 5.81 -10.58
N ALA A 38 -21.86 7.06 -10.15
CA ALA A 38 -20.72 7.52 -9.36
C ALA A 38 -20.62 6.67 -8.11
N SER A 39 -19.43 6.11 -7.87
CA SER A 39 -19.11 5.42 -6.62
C SER A 39 -19.43 6.33 -5.44
N GLN A 40 -20.06 5.79 -4.41
CA GLN A 40 -20.22 6.57 -3.18
C GLN A 40 -18.88 6.75 -2.54
N MET A 41 -18.58 8.01 -2.21
CA MET A 41 -17.36 8.32 -1.48
C MET A 41 -17.41 7.69 -0.08
N TYR A 42 -16.35 7.00 0.29
CA TYR A 42 -16.11 6.63 1.68
C TYR A 42 -15.94 7.90 2.51
N THR A 43 -16.67 8.01 3.60
CA THR A 43 -16.66 9.20 4.47
C THR A 43 -16.02 8.93 5.84
N GLY A 44 -15.52 7.73 6.08
CA GLY A 44 -14.75 7.37 7.27
C GLY A 44 -13.31 7.86 7.18
N ILE A 45 -12.58 7.71 8.29
CA ILE A 45 -11.18 8.09 8.42
C ILE A 45 -10.22 6.88 8.36
N GLU A 46 -10.77 5.67 8.36
CA GLU A 46 -9.97 4.45 8.33
C GLU A 46 -9.57 4.09 6.90
N VAL A 47 -8.36 3.55 6.73
CA VAL A 47 -7.83 3.09 5.45
C VAL A 47 -8.23 1.64 5.14
N GLY A 48 -8.01 1.18 3.92
CA GLY A 48 -8.16 -0.23 3.53
C GLY A 48 -9.59 -0.68 3.23
N TRP A 49 -10.57 0.21 3.24
CA TRP A 49 -11.99 -0.10 3.05
C TRP A 49 -12.53 0.24 1.67
N SER A 50 -11.72 0.87 0.81
CA SER A 50 -12.05 1.23 -0.56
C SER A 50 -10.99 0.71 -1.52
N THR A 51 -11.19 -0.49 -2.03
CA THR A 51 -10.25 -1.18 -2.93
C THR A 51 -10.90 -1.44 -4.29
N PHE A 52 -10.08 -1.65 -5.33
CA PHE A 52 -10.57 -2.04 -6.63
C PHE A 52 -11.22 -3.42 -6.62
N ALA A 53 -12.16 -3.65 -7.52
CA ALA A 53 -12.78 -4.95 -7.75
C ALA A 53 -11.91 -5.80 -8.70
N PRO A 54 -11.25 -6.86 -8.22
CA PRO A 54 -10.35 -7.67 -9.04
C PRO A 54 -11.05 -8.53 -10.08
N GLN A 55 -12.36 -8.73 -9.92
CA GLN A 55 -13.16 -9.56 -10.83
C GLN A 55 -13.50 -8.86 -12.14
N LEU A 56 -13.24 -7.54 -12.25
CA LEU A 56 -13.64 -6.73 -13.39
C LEU A 56 -12.48 -6.44 -14.34
N GLU A 57 -12.62 -6.81 -15.60
CA GLU A 57 -11.62 -6.49 -16.63
C GLU A 57 -11.45 -4.97 -16.83
N VAL A 58 -12.47 -4.17 -16.58
CA VAL A 58 -12.36 -2.70 -16.64
C VAL A 58 -11.38 -2.14 -15.61
N THR A 59 -11.21 -2.82 -14.47
CA THR A 59 -10.20 -2.47 -13.47
C THR A 59 -8.79 -2.57 -14.06
N TYR A 60 -8.50 -3.65 -14.76
CA TYR A 60 -7.18 -3.84 -15.37
C TYR A 60 -6.95 -2.97 -16.60
N ALA A 61 -7.98 -2.68 -17.38
CA ALA A 61 -7.91 -1.70 -18.48
C ALA A 61 -7.58 -0.29 -17.94
N PHE A 62 -8.14 0.08 -16.80
CA PHE A 62 -7.82 1.33 -16.13
C PHE A 62 -6.38 1.33 -15.60
N VAL A 63 -5.98 0.29 -14.86
CA VAL A 63 -4.62 0.15 -14.33
C VAL A 63 -3.58 0.15 -15.46
N ASP A 64 -3.84 -0.56 -16.56
CA ASP A 64 -2.96 -0.57 -17.74
C ASP A 64 -2.75 0.83 -18.31
N SER A 65 -3.83 1.62 -18.40
CA SER A 65 -3.75 3.01 -18.88
C SER A 65 -2.91 3.89 -17.94
N VAL A 66 -3.13 3.77 -16.63
CA VAL A 66 -2.37 4.53 -15.61
C VAL A 66 -0.90 4.14 -15.63
N VAL A 67 -0.59 2.85 -15.64
CA VAL A 67 0.79 2.35 -15.66
C VAL A 67 1.50 2.82 -16.92
N ARG A 68 0.84 2.76 -18.08
CA ARG A 68 1.39 3.27 -19.34
C ARG A 68 1.77 4.74 -19.24
N GLU A 69 0.82 5.58 -18.88
CA GLU A 69 1.02 7.03 -18.86
C GLU A 69 2.10 7.46 -17.86
N ILE A 70 2.10 6.89 -16.66
CA ILE A 70 3.14 7.19 -15.67
C ILE A 70 4.51 6.64 -16.11
N SER A 71 4.55 5.46 -16.74
CA SER A 71 5.80 4.87 -17.22
C SER A 71 6.46 5.72 -18.33
N GLU A 72 5.67 6.39 -19.16
CA GLU A 72 6.16 7.33 -20.17
C GLU A 72 6.74 8.61 -19.53
N LEU A 73 6.19 9.06 -18.41
CA LEU A 73 6.64 10.25 -17.69
C LEU A 73 7.83 10.00 -16.77
N SER A 74 7.95 8.80 -16.23
CA SER A 74 8.99 8.44 -15.26
C SER A 74 10.06 7.54 -15.89
N PRO A 75 11.32 8.00 -15.99
CA PRO A 75 12.39 7.18 -16.57
C PRO A 75 12.93 6.09 -15.63
N GLY A 76 12.56 6.10 -14.35
CA GLY A 76 13.01 5.13 -13.34
C GLY A 76 12.58 3.70 -13.67
N PRO A 77 13.34 2.68 -13.22
CA PRO A 77 13.04 1.28 -13.53
C PRO A 77 11.89 0.70 -12.73
N TYR A 78 11.48 1.32 -11.64
CA TYR A 78 10.47 0.80 -10.74
C TYR A 78 9.12 1.51 -10.92
N PHE A 79 8.05 0.74 -10.67
CA PHE A 79 6.68 1.25 -10.57
C PHE A 79 6.06 0.69 -9.29
N HIS A 80 5.70 1.57 -8.35
CA HIS A 80 5.09 1.15 -7.10
C HIS A 80 3.58 0.98 -7.27
N ILE A 81 3.07 -0.20 -6.92
CA ILE A 81 1.67 -0.59 -7.11
C ILE A 81 0.81 -0.47 -5.85
N GLY A 82 1.37 0.04 -4.74
CA GLY A 82 0.68 0.04 -3.45
C GLY A 82 0.58 -1.37 -2.86
N GLY A 83 -0.62 -1.80 -2.55
CA GLY A 83 -0.91 -3.16 -2.08
C GLY A 83 -1.10 -3.27 -0.57
N ASP A 84 -0.93 -2.17 0.15
CA ASP A 84 -1.10 -2.08 1.60
C ASP A 84 -2.57 -2.12 2.02
N GLU A 85 -2.81 -2.65 3.22
CA GLU A 85 -4.04 -2.49 4.00
C GLU A 85 -5.36 -2.75 3.24
N SER A 86 -5.38 -3.70 2.31
CA SER A 86 -6.57 -4.06 1.54
C SER A 86 -7.53 -4.92 2.38
N HIS A 87 -8.07 -4.34 3.47
CA HIS A 87 -8.78 -5.07 4.52
C HIS A 87 -10.09 -5.72 4.06
N VAL A 88 -10.75 -5.17 3.05
CA VAL A 88 -12.03 -5.70 2.54
C VAL A 88 -11.87 -6.75 1.46
N THR A 89 -10.66 -6.89 0.89
CA THR A 89 -10.42 -7.81 -0.22
C THR A 89 -10.04 -9.18 0.31
N GLU A 90 -10.78 -10.20 -0.11
CA GLU A 90 -10.45 -11.58 0.21
C GLU A 90 -9.06 -11.95 -0.31
N LYS A 91 -8.38 -12.83 0.42
CA LYS A 91 -6.97 -13.15 0.17
C LYS A 91 -6.71 -13.61 -1.26
N ASP A 92 -7.54 -14.48 -1.79
CA ASP A 92 -7.33 -15.04 -3.14
C ASP A 92 -7.58 -13.98 -4.22
N ASP A 93 -8.53 -13.09 -4.01
CA ASP A 93 -8.81 -11.95 -4.88
C ASP A 93 -7.67 -10.91 -4.84
N TYR A 94 -7.08 -10.70 -3.67
CA TYR A 94 -5.89 -9.85 -3.50
C TYR A 94 -4.69 -10.43 -4.27
N ILE A 95 -4.40 -11.71 -4.10
CA ILE A 95 -3.33 -12.41 -4.80
C ILE A 95 -3.53 -12.29 -6.32
N TYR A 96 -4.72 -12.60 -6.80
CA TYR A 96 -5.08 -12.50 -8.22
C TYR A 96 -4.86 -11.07 -8.76
N PHE A 97 -5.26 -10.04 -7.99
CA PHE A 97 -5.05 -8.66 -8.38
C PHE A 97 -3.55 -8.32 -8.49
N VAL A 98 -2.77 -8.64 -7.47
CA VAL A 98 -1.33 -8.35 -7.45
C VAL A 98 -0.62 -9.05 -8.61
N GLU A 99 -0.91 -10.33 -8.86
CA GLU A 99 -0.31 -11.09 -9.95
C GLU A 99 -0.63 -10.47 -11.32
N ARG A 100 -1.84 -10.02 -11.55
CA ARG A 100 -2.22 -9.35 -12.81
C ARG A 100 -1.60 -7.97 -12.97
N VAL A 101 -1.53 -7.18 -11.89
CA VAL A 101 -0.98 -5.82 -11.95
C VAL A 101 0.53 -5.84 -12.20
N GLN A 102 1.28 -6.76 -11.61
CA GLN A 102 2.71 -6.88 -11.88
C GLN A 102 3.01 -7.26 -13.34
N ASP A 103 2.14 -8.07 -13.98
CA ASP A 103 2.24 -8.37 -15.41
C ASP A 103 2.03 -7.10 -16.27
N ILE A 104 1.06 -6.28 -15.90
CA ILE A 104 0.82 -4.97 -16.55
C ILE A 104 2.05 -4.07 -16.41
N VAL A 105 2.63 -3.97 -15.22
CA VAL A 105 3.84 -3.18 -14.99
C VAL A 105 5.01 -3.68 -15.86
N SER A 106 5.21 -4.99 -15.89
CA SER A 106 6.25 -5.64 -16.70
C SER A 106 6.09 -5.37 -18.21
N LYS A 107 4.87 -5.30 -18.72
CA LYS A 107 4.54 -4.96 -20.12
C LYS A 107 5.14 -3.62 -20.55
N TYR A 108 5.28 -2.67 -19.63
CA TYR A 108 5.87 -1.35 -19.89
C TYR A 108 7.35 -1.25 -19.53
N GLY A 109 8.02 -2.39 -19.34
CA GLY A 109 9.45 -2.47 -19.07
C GLY A 109 9.84 -1.98 -17.69
N LYS A 110 8.89 -1.93 -16.75
CA LYS A 110 9.14 -1.58 -15.36
C LYS A 110 9.18 -2.81 -14.46
N THR A 111 9.87 -2.69 -13.36
CA THR A 111 9.88 -3.66 -12.26
C THR A 111 8.84 -3.23 -11.25
N SER A 112 7.93 -4.14 -10.88
CA SER A 112 6.93 -3.85 -9.87
C SER A 112 7.55 -3.78 -8.47
N MET A 113 7.12 -2.79 -7.71
CA MET A 113 7.37 -2.65 -6.28
C MET A 113 6.02 -2.49 -5.57
N GLY A 114 5.88 -2.98 -4.37
CA GLY A 114 4.67 -2.80 -3.56
C GLY A 114 4.98 -2.96 -2.08
N TRP A 115 4.06 -2.50 -1.24
CA TRP A 115 4.18 -2.70 0.21
C TRP A 115 4.25 -4.18 0.54
N ASP A 116 4.78 -4.54 1.68
CA ASP A 116 5.21 -5.91 1.99
C ASP A 116 4.11 -6.97 1.83
N GLU A 117 2.84 -6.59 1.90
CA GLU A 117 1.68 -7.47 1.68
C GLU A 117 1.69 -8.12 0.28
N VAL A 118 2.29 -7.46 -0.73
CA VAL A 118 2.36 -8.03 -2.08
C VAL A 118 3.13 -9.35 -2.12
N ALA A 119 4.02 -9.59 -1.15
CA ALA A 119 4.77 -10.84 -1.03
C ALA A 119 3.89 -12.06 -0.71
N THR A 120 2.63 -11.86 -0.33
CA THR A 120 1.65 -12.95 -0.18
C THR A 120 1.21 -13.55 -1.52
N ALA A 121 1.37 -12.79 -2.61
CA ALA A 121 1.20 -13.26 -3.98
C ALA A 121 2.51 -13.86 -4.54
N LYS A 122 2.42 -14.53 -5.68
CA LYS A 122 3.61 -14.98 -6.41
C LYS A 122 4.21 -13.82 -7.19
N LEU A 123 5.31 -13.27 -6.66
CA LEU A 123 6.01 -12.17 -7.29
C LEU A 123 6.80 -12.63 -8.53
N LEU A 124 6.83 -11.78 -9.57
CA LEU A 124 7.76 -11.98 -10.69
C LEU A 124 9.21 -11.80 -10.22
N PRO A 125 10.16 -12.50 -10.85
CA PRO A 125 11.58 -12.34 -10.54
C PRO A 125 12.05 -10.89 -10.68
N GLY A 126 12.73 -10.39 -9.65
CA GLY A 126 13.25 -9.03 -9.62
C GLY A 126 12.28 -7.98 -9.06
N ASN A 127 11.02 -8.33 -8.82
CA ASN A 127 10.09 -7.44 -8.11
C ASN A 127 10.56 -7.17 -6.69
N VAL A 128 10.04 -6.12 -6.07
CA VAL A 128 10.49 -5.65 -4.76
C VAL A 128 9.30 -5.55 -3.81
N ALA A 129 9.47 -6.10 -2.61
CA ALA A 129 8.54 -5.84 -1.50
C ALA A 129 9.11 -4.73 -0.61
N GLN A 130 8.32 -3.69 -0.35
CA GLN A 130 8.68 -2.61 0.56
C GLN A 130 8.18 -2.94 1.96
N PHE A 131 9.10 -3.31 2.82
CA PHE A 131 8.79 -3.68 4.21
C PHE A 131 8.45 -2.44 5.04
N TRP A 132 7.29 -2.44 5.67
CA TRP A 132 6.90 -1.40 6.62
C TRP A 132 6.47 -1.94 7.99
N ALA A 133 5.84 -3.12 8.03
CA ALA A 133 5.23 -3.63 9.26
C ALA A 133 5.46 -5.12 9.53
N LYS A 134 5.32 -6.01 8.54
CA LYS A 134 5.27 -7.46 8.77
C LYS A 134 6.55 -8.15 8.30
N GLU A 135 7.39 -8.54 9.26
CA GLU A 135 8.63 -9.26 8.96
C GLU A 135 8.40 -10.55 8.16
N GLU A 136 7.29 -11.24 8.42
CA GLU A 136 6.92 -12.47 7.70
C GLU A 136 6.79 -12.22 6.19
N ASN A 137 6.23 -11.09 5.80
CA ASN A 137 6.07 -10.72 4.39
C ASN A 137 7.43 -10.42 3.73
N ALA A 138 8.34 -9.74 4.45
CA ALA A 138 9.71 -9.53 3.98
C ALA A 138 10.43 -10.88 3.74
N ILE A 139 10.26 -11.83 4.64
CA ILE A 139 10.82 -13.18 4.48
C ILE A 139 10.16 -13.95 3.33
N LEU A 140 8.84 -13.76 3.11
CA LEU A 140 8.17 -14.34 1.94
C LEU A 140 8.77 -13.82 0.64
N ALA A 141 9.00 -12.51 0.52
CA ALA A 141 9.63 -11.92 -0.67
C ALA A 141 11.03 -12.49 -0.92
N LYS A 142 11.86 -12.55 0.13
CA LYS A 142 13.19 -13.17 0.07
C LYS A 142 13.12 -14.63 -0.39
N ASN A 143 12.22 -15.42 0.19
CA ASN A 143 12.08 -16.85 -0.14
C ASN A 143 11.64 -17.07 -1.58
N GLN A 144 11.03 -16.08 -2.22
CA GLN A 144 10.71 -16.06 -3.64
C GLN A 144 11.90 -15.58 -4.52
N GLY A 145 13.04 -15.22 -3.91
CA GLY A 145 14.22 -14.70 -4.61
C GLY A 145 14.15 -13.22 -4.96
N ASN A 146 13.26 -12.48 -4.33
CA ASN A 146 13.05 -11.04 -4.56
C ASN A 146 13.75 -10.19 -3.49
N LYS A 147 14.01 -8.92 -3.80
CA LYS A 147 14.62 -7.97 -2.88
C LYS A 147 13.57 -7.32 -1.98
N VAL A 148 14.05 -6.82 -0.84
CA VAL A 148 13.26 -6.07 0.12
C VAL A 148 13.79 -4.64 0.23
N LEU A 149 12.92 -3.64 0.05
CA LEU A 149 13.21 -2.25 0.42
C LEU A 149 12.75 -2.05 1.86
N LEU A 150 13.59 -1.50 2.73
CA LEU A 150 13.27 -1.33 4.14
C LEU A 150 12.70 0.07 4.42
N SER A 151 11.47 0.12 4.88
CA SER A 151 10.80 1.34 5.33
C SER A 151 10.03 1.07 6.65
N PRO A 152 10.70 0.52 7.69
CA PRO A 152 10.00 0.13 8.91
C PRO A 152 9.30 1.33 9.56
N ALA A 153 7.98 1.25 9.71
CA ALA A 153 7.18 2.34 10.24
C ALA A 153 7.63 2.82 11.63
N LYS A 154 8.21 1.92 12.43
CA LYS A 154 8.72 2.21 13.78
C LYS A 154 10.13 2.84 13.80
N LYS A 155 10.73 3.09 12.64
CA LYS A 155 12.11 3.62 12.52
C LYS A 155 12.26 4.68 11.43
N ALA A 156 11.66 4.45 10.27
CA ALA A 156 11.92 5.20 9.05
C ALA A 156 10.81 6.21 8.69
N TYR A 157 9.64 6.15 9.33
CA TYR A 157 8.55 7.08 9.04
C TYR A 157 8.83 8.43 9.70
N LEU A 158 9.10 9.44 8.87
CA LEU A 158 9.46 10.79 9.34
C LEU A 158 8.26 11.59 9.87
N ASP A 159 7.04 11.17 9.56
CA ASP A 159 5.80 11.78 10.04
C ASP A 159 5.41 11.34 11.47
N MET A 160 6.17 10.45 12.09
CA MET A 160 5.95 10.08 13.47
C MET A 160 6.48 11.15 14.44
N GLN A 161 5.74 11.38 15.53
CA GLN A 161 6.14 12.27 16.62
C GLN A 161 7.43 11.78 17.25
N TYR A 162 8.30 12.71 17.63
CA TYR A 162 9.51 12.39 18.40
C TYR A 162 9.17 11.92 19.81
N ASP A 163 8.22 12.63 20.45
CA ASP A 163 7.73 12.36 21.81
C ASP A 163 6.27 12.85 21.96
N SER A 164 5.73 12.73 23.17
CA SER A 164 4.37 13.17 23.50
C SER A 164 4.18 14.70 23.51
N LEU A 165 5.25 15.48 23.41
CA LEU A 165 5.25 16.95 23.37
C LEU A 165 5.42 17.48 21.95
N SER A 166 5.63 16.62 20.99
CA SER A 166 5.81 16.98 19.59
C SER A 166 4.59 17.72 19.06
N ARG A 167 4.83 18.84 18.41
CA ARG A 167 3.79 19.76 17.93
C ARG A 167 2.91 19.19 16.82
N ILE A 168 3.51 18.40 15.96
CA ILE A 168 2.89 17.76 14.78
C ILE A 168 3.43 16.35 14.64
N GLY A 169 2.87 15.60 13.71
CA GLY A 169 3.18 14.19 13.48
C GLY A 169 2.14 13.27 14.11
N LEU A 170 2.19 12.01 13.72
CA LEU A 170 1.37 10.93 14.26
C LEU A 170 2.20 10.03 15.18
N HIS A 171 1.57 9.13 15.91
CA HIS A 171 2.29 8.20 16.81
C HIS A 171 1.70 6.77 16.78
N TRP A 172 0.93 6.47 15.74
CA TRP A 172 0.30 5.16 15.61
C TRP A 172 1.32 4.01 15.48
N ALA A 173 2.47 4.26 14.87
CA ALA A 173 3.54 3.26 14.78
C ALA A 173 4.44 3.25 16.02
N ALA A 174 4.91 4.43 16.43
CA ALA A 174 5.77 4.66 17.60
C ALA A 174 6.01 6.17 17.80
N TYR A 175 6.62 6.54 18.94
CA TYR A 175 7.40 7.77 19.02
C TYR A 175 8.81 7.46 18.47
N ILE A 176 9.28 8.29 17.53
CA ILE A 176 10.55 8.06 16.84
C ILE A 176 11.46 9.26 17.04
N GLU A 177 12.26 9.22 18.10
CA GLU A 177 13.31 10.22 18.32
C GLU A 177 14.42 10.12 17.26
N LEU A 178 15.14 11.20 17.04
CA LEU A 178 16.18 11.31 16.01
C LEU A 178 17.25 10.20 16.11
N ASP A 179 17.69 9.87 17.31
CA ASP A 179 18.66 8.78 17.53
C ASP A 179 18.04 7.41 17.22
N SER A 180 16.76 7.21 17.52
CA SER A 180 16.02 5.99 17.15
C SER A 180 15.90 5.80 15.64
N ALA A 181 15.70 6.90 14.91
CA ALA A 181 15.66 6.90 13.45
C ALA A 181 17.04 6.67 12.82
N TYR A 182 18.10 7.15 13.47
CA TYR A 182 19.45 7.12 12.92
C TYR A 182 20.27 5.88 13.29
N LEU A 183 20.11 5.35 14.52
CA LEU A 183 21.02 4.35 15.08
C LEU A 183 20.63 2.88 14.78
N TRP A 184 19.54 2.62 14.09
CA TRP A 184 19.20 1.26 13.72
C TRP A 184 20.04 0.76 12.55
N ASP A 185 20.37 -0.54 12.55
CA ASP A 185 21.12 -1.18 11.46
C ASP A 185 20.16 -1.90 10.51
N PRO A 186 20.00 -1.41 9.27
CA PRO A 186 19.14 -2.06 8.27
C PRO A 186 19.53 -3.52 8.00
N SER A 187 20.81 -3.86 8.10
CA SER A 187 21.30 -5.20 7.78
C SER A 187 20.90 -6.26 8.81
N THR A 188 20.45 -5.84 9.99
CA THR A 188 20.08 -6.72 11.11
C THR A 188 18.65 -6.50 11.61
N TYR A 189 17.93 -5.56 11.01
CA TYR A 189 16.60 -5.13 11.51
C TYR A 189 15.55 -6.23 11.38
N VAL A 190 15.47 -6.89 10.24
CA VAL A 190 14.55 -8.01 10.01
C VAL A 190 15.33 -9.33 10.18
N ASN A 191 14.92 -10.11 11.16
CA ASN A 191 15.59 -11.40 11.41
C ASN A 191 15.39 -12.34 10.21
N GLY A 192 16.49 -12.85 9.68
CA GLY A 192 16.48 -13.77 8.53
C GLY A 192 16.67 -13.11 7.17
N LEU A 193 16.73 -11.78 7.07
CA LEU A 193 17.27 -11.10 5.89
C LEU A 193 18.79 -10.99 6.00
N ALA A 194 19.48 -11.23 4.90
CA ALA A 194 20.88 -10.91 4.74
C ALA A 194 21.03 -9.57 3.99
N LYS A 195 22.21 -8.96 4.08
CA LYS A 195 22.48 -7.67 3.41
C LYS A 195 22.21 -7.71 1.90
N GLU A 196 22.50 -8.84 1.28
CA GLU A 196 22.22 -9.09 -0.14
C GLU A 196 20.74 -9.19 -0.49
N ASP A 197 19.84 -9.45 0.46
CA ASP A 197 18.40 -9.48 0.24
C ASP A 197 17.80 -8.06 0.22
N ILE A 198 18.52 -7.09 0.77
CA ILE A 198 18.06 -5.71 0.96
C ILE A 198 18.42 -4.87 -0.27
N LEU A 199 17.43 -4.21 -0.85
CA LEU A 199 17.62 -3.25 -1.95
C LEU A 199 18.15 -1.91 -1.43
N GLY A 200 17.66 -1.46 -0.29
CA GLY A 200 17.99 -0.18 0.32
C GLY A 200 17.05 0.17 1.46
N VAL A 201 17.07 1.44 1.85
CA VAL A 201 16.17 2.03 2.85
C VAL A 201 15.46 3.22 2.24
N GLU A 202 14.18 3.38 2.54
CA GLU A 202 13.41 4.57 2.22
C GLU A 202 12.75 5.08 3.50
N ALA A 203 12.71 6.40 3.67
CA ALA A 203 12.12 7.06 4.82
C ALA A 203 10.93 7.92 4.35
N PRO A 204 9.70 7.41 4.41
CA PRO A 204 8.51 8.15 4.00
C PRO A 204 8.20 9.31 4.96
N LEU A 205 7.74 10.42 4.39
CA LEU A 205 7.11 11.52 5.12
C LEU A 205 5.65 11.63 4.66
N TRP A 206 4.73 11.06 5.42
CA TRP A 206 3.30 11.19 5.16
C TRP A 206 2.79 12.56 5.60
N SER A 207 1.81 13.10 4.91
CA SER A 207 1.49 14.52 4.98
C SER A 207 0.25 14.86 5.79
N GLU A 208 -0.33 13.94 6.56
CA GLU A 208 -1.59 14.16 7.29
C GLU A 208 -1.53 15.35 8.24
N THR A 209 -0.38 15.60 8.85
CA THR A 209 -0.18 16.71 9.78
C THR A 209 0.65 17.86 9.20
N VAL A 210 1.09 17.73 7.93
CA VAL A 210 1.93 18.72 7.24
C VAL A 210 1.04 19.75 6.54
N THR A 211 1.12 21.01 6.97
CA THR A 211 0.32 22.09 6.41
C THR A 211 1.14 23.17 5.71
N ASN A 212 2.43 23.19 5.94
CA ASN A 212 3.34 24.19 5.40
C ASN A 212 4.79 23.66 5.35
N ARG A 213 5.70 24.47 4.79
CA ARG A 213 7.11 24.11 4.64
C ARG A 213 7.85 23.95 5.98
N GLU A 214 7.45 24.70 7.01
CA GLU A 214 8.09 24.62 8.32
C GLU A 214 7.78 23.27 8.98
N ASP A 215 6.60 22.72 8.74
CA ASP A 215 6.22 21.39 9.21
C ASP A 215 7.11 20.30 8.58
N ILE A 216 7.39 20.41 7.27
CA ILE A 216 8.35 19.52 6.60
C ILE A 216 9.73 19.62 7.26
N ASN A 217 10.24 20.83 7.46
CA ASN A 217 11.56 21.05 8.06
C ASN A 217 11.64 20.58 9.53
N TYR A 218 10.48 20.48 10.20
CA TYR A 218 10.42 19.98 11.57
C TYR A 218 10.47 18.47 11.64
N LEU A 219 9.83 17.77 10.68
CA LEU A 219 9.69 16.31 10.67
C LEU A 219 10.82 15.60 9.90
N ALA A 220 11.46 16.24 8.92
CA ALA A 220 12.47 15.63 8.02
C ALA A 220 13.92 15.80 8.48
#